data_84cfd76bc955f512645f0997b81bb733
#
_entry.id   84cfd76bc955f512645f0997b81bb733
#
_cell.length_a   1.000
_cell.length_b   1.000
_cell.length_c   1.000
_cell.angle_alpha   90.00
_cell.angle_beta   90.00
_cell.angle_gamma   90.00
#
_symmetry.space_group_name_H-M   'P 1'
#
loop_
_entity.id
_entity.type
_entity.pdbx_description
1 polymer ?
#
loop_
_entity_poly.entity_id
_entity_poly.type
_entity_poly.pdbx_seq_one_letter_code
_entity_poly.pdbx_strand_id
1 'polypeptide(L)'
;DTTTKLREIIEKTLDFLPEKEKKETIKKTCQRTFQALRIDVNSEFEVLYSFLEKLDGILKPGGRVAILTFHSGEDRLVKKAFKELKKAGVYAEISADVIRPSAEECRLNPRARSTKMRWAVKAE
;
A
#
# COMPACT_ATOMS: atom_id res chain seq x y z
N ASP A 1 -1.25 22.59 17.63
CA ASP A 1 -1.47 21.27 17.09
C ASP A 1 -0.21 20.73 16.42
N THR A 2 0.16 19.50 16.72
CA THR A 2 1.37 18.84 16.19
C THR A 2 1.38 18.78 14.67
N THR A 3 0.22 18.50 14.07
CA THR A 3 0.06 18.44 12.61
C THR A 3 0.35 19.79 11.96
N THR A 4 -0.18 20.87 12.55
CA THR A 4 0.04 22.23 12.08
C THR A 4 1.51 22.63 12.19
N LYS A 5 2.17 22.29 13.29
CA LYS A 5 3.59 22.55 13.48
C LYS A 5 4.46 21.84 12.46
N LEU A 6 4.18 20.58 12.16
CA LEU A 6 4.91 19.81 11.16
C LEU A 6 4.75 20.44 9.77
N ARG A 7 3.54 20.85 9.42
CA ARG A 7 3.27 21.52 8.16
C ARG A 7 4.04 22.83 8.06
N GLU A 8 4.09 23.63 9.12
CA GLU A 8 4.84 24.88 9.16
C GLU A 8 6.34 24.66 8.95
N ILE A 9 6.91 23.62 9.54
CA ILE A 9 8.32 23.25 9.35
C ILE A 9 8.60 22.93 7.90
N ILE A 10 7.74 22.14 7.26
CA ILE A 10 7.84 21.77 5.85
C ILE A 10 7.75 23.02 4.98
N GLU A 11 6.81 23.91 5.25
CA GLU A 11 6.63 25.15 4.52
C GLU A 11 7.88 26.04 4.60
N LYS A 12 8.47 26.19 5.77
CA LYS A 12 9.71 26.96 5.96
C LYS A 12 10.88 26.34 5.21
N THR A 13 11.00 25.03 5.26
CA THR A 13 12.08 24.30 4.58
C THR A 13 12.02 24.49 3.07
N LEU A 14 10.82 24.58 2.50
CA LEU A 14 10.60 24.72 1.07
C LEU A 14 10.40 26.16 0.60
N ASP A 15 10.65 27.15 1.47
CA ASP A 15 10.40 28.55 1.19
C ASP A 15 11.27 29.15 0.07
N PHE A 16 12.37 28.48 -0.27
CA PHE A 16 13.26 28.89 -1.37
C PHE A 16 12.68 28.63 -2.76
N LEU A 17 11.59 27.89 -2.89
CA LEU A 17 11.00 27.53 -4.19
C LEU A 17 10.14 28.68 -4.76
N PRO A 18 10.04 28.79 -6.10
CA PRO A 18 9.06 29.68 -6.73
C PRO A 18 7.62 29.38 -6.27
N GLU A 19 6.79 30.40 -6.13
CA GLU A 19 5.44 30.24 -5.57
C GLU A 19 4.59 29.18 -6.28
N LYS A 20 4.68 29.07 -7.61
CA LYS A 20 3.91 28.08 -8.38
C LYS A 20 4.29 26.65 -8.01
N GLU A 21 5.59 26.39 -7.88
CA GLU A 21 6.11 25.07 -7.52
C GLU A 21 6.01 24.81 -6.03
N LYS A 22 6.10 25.87 -5.22
CA LYS A 22 6.06 25.82 -3.77
C LYS A 22 4.79 25.19 -3.23
N LYS A 23 3.62 25.67 -3.68
CA LYS A 23 2.31 25.14 -3.21
C LYS A 23 2.17 23.64 -3.46
N GLU A 24 2.49 23.20 -4.67
CA GLU A 24 2.36 21.81 -5.06
C GLU A 24 3.38 20.93 -4.33
N THR A 25 4.63 21.39 -4.23
CA THR A 25 5.70 20.67 -3.54
C THR A 25 5.40 20.53 -2.06
N ILE A 26 4.92 21.57 -1.41
CA ILE A 26 4.52 21.54 0.01
C ILE A 26 3.40 20.52 0.20
N LYS A 27 2.39 20.54 -0.65
CA LYS A 27 1.27 19.60 -0.57
C LYS A 27 1.74 18.15 -0.67
N LYS A 28 2.56 17.84 -1.67
CA LYS A 28 3.10 16.49 -1.88
C LYS A 28 4.01 16.05 -0.74
N THR A 29 4.87 16.93 -0.27
CA THR A 29 5.79 16.63 0.84
C THR A 29 5.02 16.37 2.13
N CYS A 30 3.99 17.17 2.43
CA CYS A 30 3.13 16.94 3.58
C CYS A 30 2.42 15.61 3.50
N GLN A 31 1.85 15.27 2.35
CA GLN A 31 1.15 13.99 2.15
C GLN A 31 2.07 12.79 2.40
N ARG A 32 3.29 12.83 1.85
CA ARG A 32 4.28 11.76 2.03
C ARG A 32 4.74 11.65 3.48
N THR A 33 4.99 12.79 4.13
CA THR A 33 5.44 12.81 5.52
C THR A 33 4.36 12.29 6.45
N PHE A 34 3.12 12.72 6.28
CA PHE A 34 2.00 12.26 7.11
C PHE A 34 1.71 10.78 6.89
N GLN A 35 1.81 10.30 5.66
CA GLN A 35 1.65 8.88 5.35
C GLN A 35 2.73 8.04 6.04
N ALA A 36 3.99 8.46 5.97
CA ALA A 36 5.10 7.77 6.63
C ALA A 36 4.92 7.71 8.14
N LEU A 37 4.49 8.82 8.77
CA LEU A 37 4.21 8.85 10.19
C LEU A 37 3.04 7.94 10.57
N ARG A 38 1.99 7.92 9.78
CA ARG A 38 0.84 7.04 10.02
C ARG A 38 1.25 5.57 10.01
N ILE A 39 2.04 5.17 9.01
CA ILE A 39 2.53 3.80 8.89
C ILE A 39 3.39 3.44 10.11
N ASP A 40 4.31 4.31 10.49
CA ASP A 40 5.21 4.10 11.62
C ASP A 40 4.43 3.99 12.95
N VAL A 41 3.54 4.93 13.21
CA VAL A 41 2.73 4.94 14.45
C VAL A 41 1.80 3.75 14.55
N ASN A 42 1.19 3.33 13.44
CA ASN A 42 0.22 2.23 13.42
C ASN A 42 0.86 0.87 13.17
N SER A 43 2.18 0.80 12.88
CA SER A 43 2.87 -0.45 12.56
C SER A 43 2.19 -1.24 11.43
N GLU A 44 1.63 -0.54 10.45
CA GLU A 44 0.86 -1.15 9.37
C GLU A 44 1.64 -2.19 8.58
N PHE A 45 2.92 -1.93 8.29
CA PHE A 45 3.75 -2.88 7.56
C PHE A 45 4.08 -4.12 8.38
N GLU A 46 4.32 -3.97 9.68
CA GLU A 46 4.60 -5.10 10.56
C GLU A 46 3.38 -6.01 10.68
N VAL A 47 2.19 -5.43 10.83
CA VAL A 47 0.94 -6.16 10.91
C VAL A 47 0.69 -6.92 9.61
N LEU A 48 0.86 -6.26 8.47
CA LEU A 48 0.68 -6.88 7.16
C LEU A 48 1.68 -8.01 6.93
N TYR A 49 2.93 -7.79 7.27
CA TYR A 49 3.98 -8.80 7.16
C TYR A 49 3.66 -10.04 8.01
N SER A 50 3.27 -9.84 9.27
CA SER A 50 2.87 -10.94 10.15
C SER A 50 1.66 -11.71 9.60
N PHE A 51 0.69 -11.01 9.07
CA PHE A 51 -0.48 -11.61 8.44
C PHE A 51 -0.08 -12.49 7.26
N LEU A 52 0.78 -11.98 6.38
CA LEU A 52 1.25 -12.70 5.20
C LEU A 52 2.05 -13.96 5.57
N GLU A 53 2.85 -13.89 6.63
CA GLU A 53 3.59 -15.07 7.13
C GLU A 53 2.68 -16.18 7.66
N LYS A 54 1.57 -15.80 8.29
CA LYS A 54 0.63 -16.75 8.90
C LYS A 54 -0.43 -17.26 7.93
N LEU A 55 -0.61 -16.56 6.82
CA LEU A 55 -1.70 -16.81 5.88
C LEU A 55 -1.67 -18.22 5.30
N ASP A 56 -0.49 -18.74 4.99
CA ASP A 56 -0.35 -20.09 4.44
C ASP A 56 -0.83 -21.17 5.40
N GLY A 57 -0.66 -20.98 6.71
CA GLY A 57 -1.14 -21.89 7.74
C GLY A 57 -2.65 -21.82 7.97
N ILE A 58 -3.28 -20.73 7.56
CA ILE A 58 -4.72 -20.51 7.73
C ILE A 58 -5.52 -21.05 6.53
N LEU A 59 -4.96 -20.95 5.33
CA LEU A 59 -5.61 -21.39 4.11
C LEU A 59 -5.61 -22.92 4.02
N LYS A 60 -6.75 -23.48 3.61
CA LYS A 60 -6.85 -24.89 3.27
C LYS A 60 -6.17 -25.14 1.91
N PRO A 61 -5.71 -26.38 1.65
CA PRO A 61 -5.23 -26.74 0.29
C PRO A 61 -6.26 -26.37 -0.77
N GLY A 62 -5.83 -25.71 -1.84
CA GLY A 62 -6.70 -25.17 -2.87
C GLY A 62 -7.43 -23.89 -2.48
N GLY A 63 -7.25 -23.41 -1.27
CA GLY A 63 -7.86 -22.18 -0.79
C GLY A 63 -7.35 -20.93 -1.52
N ARG A 64 -8.19 -19.92 -1.61
CA ARG A 64 -7.89 -18.67 -2.32
C ARG A 64 -7.85 -17.50 -1.37
N VAL A 65 -6.99 -16.56 -1.66
CA VAL A 65 -6.89 -15.30 -0.93
C VAL A 65 -6.78 -14.14 -1.91
N ALA A 66 -7.46 -13.05 -1.60
CA ALA A 66 -7.33 -11.80 -2.33
C ALA A 66 -7.05 -10.69 -1.32
N ILE A 67 -6.06 -9.87 -1.60
CA ILE A 67 -5.65 -8.77 -0.70
C ILE A 67 -5.76 -7.46 -1.45
N LEU A 68 -6.49 -6.53 -0.86
CA LEU A 68 -6.61 -5.15 -1.34
C LEU A 68 -5.65 -4.27 -0.56
N THR A 69 -4.88 -3.47 -1.29
CA THR A 69 -4.00 -2.47 -0.70
C THR A 69 -4.32 -1.09 -1.27
N PHE A 70 -3.97 -0.05 -0.54
CA PHE A 70 -4.31 1.33 -0.89
C PHE A 70 -3.09 2.18 -1.26
N HIS A 71 -1.88 1.67 -1.07
CA HIS A 71 -0.67 2.36 -1.51
C HIS A 71 0.40 1.36 -1.95
N SER A 72 1.38 1.89 -2.70
CA SER A 72 2.40 1.07 -3.36
C SER A 72 3.32 0.31 -2.40
N GLY A 73 3.56 0.84 -1.20
CA GLY A 73 4.38 0.16 -0.20
C GLY A 73 3.75 -1.15 0.28
N GLU A 74 2.46 -1.12 0.57
CA GLU A 74 1.71 -2.32 0.92
C GLU A 74 1.67 -3.32 -0.23
N ASP A 75 1.41 -2.83 -1.45
CA ASP A 75 1.36 -3.69 -2.64
C ASP A 75 2.69 -4.41 -2.89
N ARG A 76 3.82 -3.72 -2.73
CA ARG A 76 5.14 -4.33 -2.87
C ARG A 76 5.35 -5.48 -1.88
N LEU A 77 4.91 -5.29 -0.65
CA LEU A 77 5.04 -6.32 0.38
C LEU A 77 4.23 -7.55 0.04
N VAL A 78 2.98 -7.37 -0.41
CA VAL A 78 2.11 -8.47 -0.87
C VAL A 78 2.72 -9.17 -2.08
N LYS A 79 3.17 -8.42 -3.06
CA LYS A 79 3.82 -8.94 -4.27
C LYS A 79 5.01 -9.82 -3.93
N LYS A 80 5.88 -9.33 -3.08
CA LYS A 80 7.09 -10.05 -2.66
C LYS A 80 6.74 -11.34 -1.92
N ALA A 81 5.81 -11.28 -0.97
CA ALA A 81 5.38 -12.44 -0.21
C ALA A 81 4.76 -13.52 -1.10
N PHE A 82 3.89 -13.13 -2.02
CA PHE A 82 3.27 -14.08 -2.94
C PHE A 82 4.29 -14.73 -3.88
N LYS A 83 5.25 -13.97 -4.39
CA LYS A 83 6.31 -14.52 -5.24
C LYS A 83 7.20 -15.50 -4.51
N GLU A 84 7.61 -15.17 -3.30
CA GLU A 84 8.47 -16.04 -2.49
C GLU A 84 7.77 -17.36 -2.14
N LEU A 85 6.49 -17.29 -1.74
CA LEU A 85 5.72 -18.47 -1.39
C LEU A 85 5.35 -19.30 -2.61
N LYS A 86 5.20 -18.70 -3.79
CA LYS A 86 5.05 -19.46 -5.02
C LYS A 86 6.32 -20.23 -5.35
N LYS A 87 7.49 -19.62 -5.23
CA LYS A 87 8.77 -20.30 -5.42
C LYS A 87 8.97 -21.46 -4.46
N ALA A 88 8.50 -21.29 -3.23
CA ALA A 88 8.57 -22.34 -2.19
C ALA A 88 7.54 -23.45 -2.40
N GLY A 89 6.64 -23.32 -3.36
CA GLY A 89 5.61 -24.31 -3.63
C GLY A 89 4.37 -24.20 -2.75
N VAL A 90 4.30 -23.20 -1.88
CA VAL A 90 3.14 -22.98 -0.99
C VAL A 90 1.92 -22.52 -1.78
N TYR A 91 2.11 -21.59 -2.72
CA TYR A 91 1.05 -21.16 -3.63
C TYR A 91 1.25 -21.77 -5.01
N ALA A 92 0.19 -22.41 -5.53
CA ALA A 92 0.20 -22.98 -6.87
C ALA A 92 0.10 -21.90 -7.94
N GLU A 93 -0.72 -20.88 -7.70
CA GLU A 93 -0.92 -19.76 -8.60
C GLU A 93 -0.97 -18.45 -7.84
N ILE A 94 -0.45 -17.39 -8.48
CA ILE A 94 -0.59 -16.02 -7.99
C ILE A 94 -0.98 -15.13 -9.17
N SER A 95 -1.58 -13.96 -8.88
CA SER A 95 -1.89 -13.00 -9.94
C SER A 95 -0.61 -12.55 -10.62
N ALA A 96 -0.58 -12.60 -11.96
CA ALA A 96 0.59 -12.19 -12.74
C ALA A 96 0.85 -10.70 -12.60
N ASP A 97 -0.21 -9.91 -12.46
CA ASP A 97 -0.14 -8.47 -12.32
C ASP A 97 -1.18 -8.01 -11.30
N VAL A 98 -1.08 -6.75 -10.91
CA VAL A 98 -2.04 -6.13 -10.01
C VAL A 98 -3.37 -5.90 -10.72
N ILE A 99 -4.48 -6.18 -10.03
CA ILE A 99 -5.82 -5.87 -10.52
C ILE A 99 -6.19 -4.47 -10.04
N ARG A 100 -6.55 -3.62 -10.98
CA ARG A 100 -6.93 -2.24 -10.73
C ARG A 100 -8.43 -2.06 -10.90
N PRO A 101 -9.05 -1.10 -10.18
CA PRO A 101 -10.47 -0.83 -10.34
C PRO A 101 -10.76 -0.26 -11.74
N SER A 102 -11.97 -0.49 -12.23
CA SER A 102 -12.42 0.08 -13.49
C SER A 102 -12.57 1.61 -13.40
N ALA A 103 -12.61 2.27 -14.55
CA ALA A 103 -12.86 3.72 -14.60
C ALA A 103 -14.21 4.07 -13.98
N GLU A 104 -15.21 3.26 -14.21
CA GLU A 104 -16.54 3.46 -13.63
C GLU A 104 -16.52 3.33 -12.10
N GLU A 105 -15.85 2.33 -11.57
CA GLU A 105 -15.70 2.16 -10.12
C GLU A 105 -14.99 3.35 -9.48
N CYS A 106 -13.94 3.86 -10.11
CA CYS A 106 -13.24 5.05 -9.64
C CYS A 106 -14.12 6.31 -9.67
N ARG A 107 -15.02 6.39 -10.65
CA ARG A 107 -15.97 7.50 -10.75
C ARG A 107 -17.00 7.46 -9.63
N LEU A 108 -17.52 6.27 -9.32
CA LEU A 108 -18.52 6.09 -8.27
C LEU A 108 -17.90 6.17 -6.88
N ASN A 109 -16.66 5.71 -6.73
CA ASN A 109 -15.93 5.74 -5.47
C ASN A 109 -14.49 6.25 -5.71
N PRO A 110 -14.23 7.54 -5.50
CA PRO A 110 -12.89 8.11 -5.73
C PRO A 110 -11.77 7.45 -4.91
N ARG A 111 -12.08 6.85 -3.78
CA ARG A 111 -11.10 6.14 -2.95
C ARG A 111 -10.55 4.89 -3.63
N ALA A 112 -11.29 4.33 -4.60
CA ALA A 112 -10.86 3.16 -5.35
C ALA A 112 -9.65 3.41 -6.25
N ARG A 113 -9.34 4.66 -6.59
CA ARG A 113 -8.25 5.02 -7.52
C ARG A 113 -6.89 4.47 -7.11
N SER A 114 -6.60 4.45 -5.82
CA SER A 114 -5.31 3.96 -5.30
C SER A 114 -5.32 2.48 -4.96
N THR A 115 -6.45 1.80 -5.13
CA THR A 115 -6.63 0.41 -4.75
C THR A 115 -5.93 -0.53 -5.72
N LYS A 116 -5.24 -1.52 -5.16
CA LYS A 116 -4.58 -2.59 -5.90
C LYS A 116 -4.98 -3.92 -5.27
N MET A 117 -5.32 -4.89 -6.10
CA MET A 117 -5.68 -6.22 -5.62
C MET A 117 -4.75 -7.27 -6.21
N ARG A 118 -4.30 -8.19 -5.34
CA ARG A 118 -3.53 -9.36 -5.74
C ARG A 118 -4.17 -10.59 -5.12
N TRP A 119 -4.10 -11.71 -5.82
CA TRP A 119 -4.66 -12.96 -5.34
C TRP A 119 -3.62 -14.09 -5.43
N ALA A 120 -3.87 -15.12 -4.63
CA ALA A 120 -3.07 -16.34 -4.63
C ALA A 120 -3.96 -17.53 -4.36
N VAL A 121 -3.56 -18.69 -4.87
CA VAL A 121 -4.22 -19.97 -4.65
C VAL A 121 -3.23 -20.91 -3.99
N LYS A 122 -3.59 -21.45 -2.84
CA LYS A 122 -2.73 -22.39 -2.12
C LYS A 122 -2.64 -23.71 -2.86
N ALA A 123 -1.45 -24.29 -2.92
CA ALA A 123 -1.23 -25.61 -3.50
C ALA A 123 -2.01 -26.69 -2.74
N GLU A 124 -2.40 -27.71 -3.41
CA GLU A 124 -3.08 -28.87 -2.81
C GLU A 124 -2.13 -29.83 -2.15
#